data_343b210121b166a074985ac92ee8f382
#
_entry.id   343b210121b166a074985ac92ee8f382
#
_cell.length_a   1.000
_cell.length_b   1.000
_cell.length_c   1.000
_cell.angle_alpha   90.00
_cell.angle_beta   90.00
_cell.angle_gamma   90.00
#
_symmetry.space_group_name_H-M   'P 1'
#
loop_
_entity.id
_entity.type
_entity.pdbx_description
1 polymer ?
#
loop_
_entity_poly.entity_id
_entity_poly.type
_entity_poly.pdbx_seq_one_letter_code
_entity_poly.pdbx_strand_id
1 'polypeptide(L)'
;EGVMRDAGVHIASSETDLMQGEFSLCAICDGRNLIAMQPTQNFQPDGMGAYSPLPWAPDDIVEDTYTQVLAPVIAEMTARGTPFIGLLSARLALTDDGVRVIELSICFGDPEAQVLIPLLRTPLATLLYKAATNNLDDVALQWREESAVSVLLAAGGYPESAQTGSVILNIPTVKETITFHSGTTRSTAGLVSSGGRVLSVTGIGEDLTEARDRAYRAISQITLPGSFYRTDIALNASVAEKGN
;
A
#
# COMPACT_ATOMS: atom_id res chain seq x y z
N GLU A 1 -6.72 14.81 -13.80
CA GLU A 1 -5.68 15.64 -14.46
C GLU A 1 -5.94 17.13 -14.28
N GLY A 2 -7.17 17.65 -14.54
CA GLY A 2 -7.45 19.09 -14.44
C GLY A 2 -7.17 19.70 -13.06
N VAL A 3 -7.53 19.01 -11.98
CA VAL A 3 -7.26 19.48 -10.61
C VAL A 3 -5.75 19.53 -10.33
N MET A 4 -4.99 18.50 -10.71
CA MET A 4 -3.54 18.46 -10.51
C MET A 4 -2.82 19.58 -11.26
N ARG A 5 -3.22 19.83 -12.51
CA ARG A 5 -2.64 20.90 -13.33
C ARG A 5 -2.88 22.27 -12.72
N ASP A 6 -4.13 22.56 -12.31
CA ASP A 6 -4.50 23.86 -11.75
C ASP A 6 -3.91 24.05 -10.33
N ALA A 7 -3.69 22.96 -9.60
CA ALA A 7 -2.96 22.94 -8.34
C ALA A 7 -1.43 23.11 -8.50
N GLY A 8 -0.91 23.15 -9.72
CA GLY A 8 0.52 23.26 -10.00
C GLY A 8 1.34 22.01 -9.70
N VAL A 9 0.67 20.86 -9.57
CA VAL A 9 1.32 19.58 -9.23
C VAL A 9 2.03 19.01 -10.46
N HIS A 10 3.27 18.59 -10.29
CA HIS A 10 4.07 17.99 -11.34
C HIS A 10 3.68 16.53 -11.58
N ILE A 11 3.30 16.21 -12.81
CA ILE A 11 2.89 14.86 -13.23
C ILE A 11 4.09 14.17 -13.87
N ALA A 12 4.31 12.91 -13.55
CA ALA A 12 5.32 12.07 -14.20
C ALA A 12 4.99 11.91 -15.69
N SER A 13 5.91 12.26 -16.56
CA SER A 13 5.66 12.33 -18.01
C SER A 13 6.57 11.41 -18.83
N SER A 14 7.57 10.79 -18.23
CA SER A 14 8.53 9.94 -18.91
C SER A 14 8.94 8.72 -18.09
N GLU A 15 9.44 7.68 -18.78
CA GLU A 15 10.05 6.52 -18.12
C GLU A 15 11.26 6.91 -17.26
N THR A 16 11.93 8.01 -17.58
CA THR A 16 13.08 8.52 -16.82
C THR A 16 12.66 8.98 -15.43
N ASP A 17 11.43 9.51 -15.28
CA ASP A 17 10.88 9.93 -13.98
C ASP A 17 10.69 8.74 -13.03
N LEU A 18 10.63 7.51 -13.54
CA LEU A 18 10.37 6.30 -12.75
C LEU A 18 11.66 5.59 -12.28
N MET A 19 12.83 6.08 -12.68
CA MET A 19 14.11 5.35 -12.46
C MET A 19 14.64 5.41 -11.04
N GLN A 20 14.28 6.42 -10.23
CA GLN A 20 14.81 6.57 -8.86
C GLN A 20 14.01 5.79 -7.80
N GLY A 21 12.77 5.51 -8.08
CA GLY A 21 11.90 4.69 -7.22
C GLY A 21 10.46 5.17 -7.21
N GLU A 22 9.55 4.23 -7.34
CA GLU A 22 8.11 4.48 -7.17
C GLU A 22 7.69 4.19 -5.73
N PHE A 23 6.80 5.00 -5.19
CA PHE A 23 6.18 4.78 -3.90
C PHE A 23 4.73 5.26 -3.89
N SER A 24 3.99 4.88 -2.87
CA SER A 24 2.64 5.35 -2.64
C SER A 24 2.53 6.04 -1.28
N LEU A 25 1.75 7.11 -1.22
CA LEU A 25 1.41 7.79 0.03
C LEU A 25 -0.10 7.97 0.12
N CYS A 26 -0.69 7.46 1.20
CA CYS A 26 -2.09 7.67 1.52
C CYS A 26 -2.24 8.83 2.51
N ALA A 27 -3.35 9.56 2.41
CA ALA A 27 -3.73 10.58 3.38
C ALA A 27 -5.23 10.56 3.64
N ILE A 28 -5.62 10.92 4.85
CA ILE A 28 -7.03 11.06 5.24
C ILE A 28 -7.34 12.55 5.36
N CYS A 29 -8.43 12.98 4.73
CA CYS A 29 -8.88 14.36 4.67
C CYS A 29 -10.29 14.52 5.23
N ASP A 30 -10.53 15.61 5.98
CA ASP A 30 -11.84 15.99 6.51
C ASP A 30 -12.48 17.20 5.79
N GLY A 31 -11.91 17.61 4.66
CA GLY A 31 -12.30 18.78 3.90
C GLY A 31 -11.49 20.04 4.21
N ARG A 32 -10.69 20.03 5.26
CA ARG A 32 -9.80 21.13 5.69
C ARG A 32 -8.42 20.61 6.06
N ASN A 33 -8.39 19.60 6.91
CA ASN A 33 -7.18 18.99 7.43
C ASN A 33 -6.84 17.74 6.64
N LEU A 34 -5.56 17.50 6.47
CA LEU A 34 -5.02 16.35 5.77
C LEU A 34 -3.95 15.70 6.65
N ILE A 35 -4.09 14.40 6.88
CA ILE A 35 -3.14 13.63 7.66
C ILE A 35 -2.53 12.56 6.76
N ALA A 36 -1.24 12.73 6.44
CA ALA A 36 -0.49 11.75 5.66
C ALA A 36 -0.14 10.52 6.50
N MET A 37 -0.16 9.36 5.86
CA MET A 37 0.24 8.08 6.44
C MET A 37 1.73 7.81 6.15
N GLN A 38 2.22 6.62 6.53
CA GLN A 38 3.56 6.19 6.15
C GLN A 38 3.62 5.87 4.64
N PRO A 39 4.78 6.08 4.01
CA PRO A 39 4.97 5.71 2.61
C PRO A 39 5.08 4.19 2.46
N THR A 40 4.66 3.70 1.31
CA THR A 40 4.73 2.28 0.96
C THR A 40 5.31 2.11 -0.43
N GLN A 41 5.95 0.99 -0.69
CA GLN A 41 6.28 0.59 -2.06
C GLN A 41 5.45 -0.61 -2.49
N ASN A 42 4.82 -0.47 -3.67
CA ASN A 42 4.09 -1.54 -4.34
C ASN A 42 4.96 -2.12 -5.46
N PHE A 43 4.89 -3.43 -5.65
CA PHE A 43 5.62 -4.15 -6.70
C PHE A 43 4.75 -4.28 -7.95
N GLN A 44 4.97 -3.36 -8.88
CA GLN A 44 4.34 -3.36 -10.19
C GLN A 44 5.11 -4.28 -11.20
N PRO A 45 4.47 -4.73 -12.29
CA PRO A 45 3.04 -4.64 -12.53
C PRO A 45 2.25 -5.59 -11.62
N ASP A 46 0.93 -5.47 -11.62
CA ASP A 46 -0.02 -6.43 -11.05
C ASP A 46 -0.19 -6.44 -9.52
N GLY A 47 0.50 -5.55 -8.78
CA GLY A 47 0.32 -5.44 -7.33
C GLY A 47 0.63 -6.74 -6.58
N MET A 48 1.77 -7.37 -6.89
CA MET A 48 2.14 -8.68 -6.35
C MET A 48 2.72 -8.64 -4.94
N GLY A 49 2.83 -7.46 -4.34
CA GLY A 49 3.28 -7.27 -2.97
C GLY A 49 3.56 -5.81 -2.65
N ALA A 50 3.70 -5.51 -1.37
CA ALA A 50 4.08 -4.20 -0.87
C ALA A 50 4.90 -4.30 0.42
N TYR A 51 5.55 -3.21 0.82
CA TYR A 51 6.21 -3.11 2.11
C TYR A 51 6.24 -1.66 2.63
N SER A 52 6.45 -1.52 3.92
CA SER A 52 6.68 -0.27 4.66
C SER A 52 7.53 -0.59 5.92
N PRO A 53 8.44 0.29 6.36
CA PRO A 53 8.84 1.59 5.80
C PRO A 53 9.72 1.45 4.55
N LEU A 54 10.14 2.62 3.99
CA LEU A 54 11.00 2.70 2.81
C LEU A 54 12.41 3.17 3.20
N PRO A 55 13.37 2.28 3.47
CA PRO A 55 14.72 2.65 3.94
C PRO A 55 15.57 3.38 2.89
N TRP A 56 15.12 3.38 1.63
CA TRP A 56 15.79 4.08 0.53
C TRP A 56 15.25 5.51 0.29
N ALA A 57 14.06 5.82 0.85
CA ALA A 57 13.46 7.14 0.68
C ALA A 57 14.09 8.15 1.64
N PRO A 58 14.21 9.42 1.25
CA PRO A 58 14.61 10.50 2.16
C PRO A 58 13.69 10.60 3.37
N ASP A 59 14.22 11.05 4.51
CA ASP A 59 13.45 11.19 5.76
C ASP A 59 12.29 12.19 5.63
N ASP A 60 12.43 13.18 4.76
CA ASP A 60 11.46 14.24 4.49
C ASP A 60 10.44 13.90 3.37
N ILE A 61 10.48 12.68 2.81
CA ILE A 61 9.64 12.27 1.68
C ILE A 61 8.13 12.48 1.94
N VAL A 62 7.68 12.29 3.17
CA VAL A 62 6.28 12.49 3.55
C VAL A 62 5.93 13.98 3.54
N GLU A 63 6.79 14.82 4.11
CA GLU A 63 6.60 16.29 4.15
C GLU A 63 6.69 16.87 2.74
N ASP A 64 7.63 16.43 1.94
CA ASP A 64 7.77 16.85 0.54
C ASP A 64 6.52 16.47 -0.26
N THR A 65 6.04 15.25 -0.13
CA THR A 65 4.82 14.82 -0.79
C THR A 65 3.60 15.60 -0.31
N TYR A 66 3.52 15.87 0.99
CA TYR A 66 2.45 16.67 1.56
C TYR A 66 2.42 18.08 0.94
N THR A 67 3.57 18.76 0.92
CA THR A 67 3.67 20.16 0.48
C THR A 67 3.61 20.32 -1.04
N GLN A 68 4.20 19.38 -1.79
CA GLN A 68 4.29 19.47 -3.25
C GLN A 68 3.07 18.90 -3.98
N VAL A 69 2.33 17.96 -3.34
CA VAL A 69 1.25 17.21 -3.99
C VAL A 69 -0.07 17.29 -3.24
N LEU A 70 -0.11 16.78 -2.01
CA LEU A 70 -1.39 16.52 -1.35
C LEU A 70 -2.10 17.80 -0.94
N ALA A 71 -1.41 18.71 -0.27
CA ALA A 71 -1.98 19.98 0.19
C ALA A 71 -2.44 20.88 -0.99
N PRO A 72 -1.64 21.06 -2.06
CA PRO A 72 -2.11 21.79 -3.25
C PRO A 72 -3.36 21.20 -3.90
N VAL A 73 -3.46 19.88 -4.04
CA VAL A 73 -4.64 19.21 -4.61
C VAL A 73 -5.89 19.48 -3.78
N ILE A 74 -5.80 19.34 -2.46
CA ILE A 74 -6.92 19.56 -1.54
C ILE A 74 -7.32 21.05 -1.53
N ALA A 75 -6.36 21.97 -1.56
CA ALA A 75 -6.61 23.41 -1.63
C ALA A 75 -7.35 23.77 -2.91
N GLU A 76 -6.94 23.23 -4.06
CA GLU A 76 -7.59 23.44 -5.34
C GLU A 76 -9.02 22.88 -5.37
N MET A 77 -9.26 21.69 -4.82
CA MET A 77 -10.60 21.14 -4.70
C MET A 77 -11.52 22.03 -3.85
N THR A 78 -11.00 22.57 -2.76
CA THR A 78 -11.72 23.52 -1.91
C THR A 78 -12.01 24.82 -2.65
N ALA A 79 -11.04 25.36 -3.39
CA ALA A 79 -11.21 26.58 -4.20
C ALA A 79 -12.29 26.43 -5.29
N ARG A 80 -12.46 25.22 -5.83
CA ARG A 80 -13.54 24.87 -6.78
C ARG A 80 -14.91 24.68 -6.11
N GLY A 81 -15.02 24.79 -4.80
CA GLY A 81 -16.26 24.57 -4.06
C GLY A 81 -16.62 23.08 -3.89
N THR A 82 -15.68 22.18 -4.09
CA THR A 82 -15.83 20.74 -3.92
C THR A 82 -14.81 20.19 -2.92
N PRO A 83 -14.88 20.60 -1.64
CA PRO A 83 -13.94 20.14 -0.62
C PRO A 83 -13.94 18.60 -0.53
N PHE A 84 -12.77 18.01 -0.45
CA PHE A 84 -12.62 16.56 -0.42
C PHE A 84 -12.65 16.03 1.00
N ILE A 85 -13.50 15.04 1.27
CA ILE A 85 -13.57 14.30 2.53
C ILE A 85 -13.38 12.83 2.21
N GLY A 86 -12.41 12.19 2.83
CA GLY A 86 -12.12 10.78 2.62
C GLY A 86 -10.65 10.45 2.54
N LEU A 87 -10.34 9.37 1.86
CA LEU A 87 -8.99 8.89 1.63
C LEU A 87 -8.50 9.34 0.26
N LEU A 88 -7.36 10.00 0.23
CA LEU A 88 -6.61 10.31 -0.99
C LEU A 88 -5.34 9.45 -1.00
N SER A 89 -5.12 8.71 -2.07
CA SER A 89 -3.91 7.93 -2.30
C SER A 89 -3.19 8.45 -3.54
N ALA A 90 -1.90 8.69 -3.41
CA ALA A 90 -1.04 9.11 -4.50
C ALA A 90 0.01 8.02 -4.79
N ARG A 91 0.11 7.59 -6.05
CA ARG A 91 1.24 6.84 -6.57
C ARG A 91 2.21 7.85 -7.18
N LEU A 92 3.46 7.77 -6.78
CA LEU A 92 4.45 8.81 -6.91
C LEU A 92 5.77 8.24 -7.43
N ALA A 93 6.54 9.07 -8.13
CA ALA A 93 7.93 8.83 -8.46
C ALA A 93 8.81 9.85 -7.74
N LEU A 94 9.89 9.38 -7.13
CA LEU A 94 10.97 10.24 -6.64
C LEU A 94 11.92 10.52 -7.81
N THR A 95 12.22 11.79 -8.06
CA THR A 95 13.12 12.23 -9.11
C THR A 95 14.15 13.23 -8.56
N ASP A 96 15.19 13.55 -9.33
CA ASP A 96 16.18 14.57 -8.96
C ASP A 96 15.56 15.96 -8.72
N ASP A 97 14.42 16.24 -9.37
CA ASP A 97 13.68 17.50 -9.25
C ASP A 97 12.53 17.44 -8.20
N GLY A 98 12.49 16.40 -7.36
CA GLY A 98 11.46 16.20 -6.33
C GLY A 98 10.40 15.16 -6.71
N VAL A 99 9.26 15.23 -6.04
CA VAL A 99 8.17 14.25 -6.20
C VAL A 99 7.33 14.53 -7.44
N ARG A 100 7.02 13.49 -8.21
CA ARG A 100 6.14 13.52 -9.40
C ARG A 100 4.95 12.61 -9.18
N VAL A 101 3.76 13.04 -9.58
CA VAL A 101 2.54 12.23 -9.48
C VAL A 101 2.39 11.33 -10.69
N ILE A 102 2.26 10.04 -10.45
CA ILE A 102 1.89 9.05 -11.47
C ILE A 102 0.37 8.95 -11.52
N GLU A 103 -0.27 8.79 -10.37
CA GLU A 103 -1.72 8.61 -10.27
C GLU A 103 -2.26 9.09 -8.92
N LEU A 104 -3.48 9.62 -8.91
CA LEU A 104 -4.27 9.86 -7.70
C LEU A 104 -5.50 8.97 -7.70
N SER A 105 -5.81 8.37 -6.55
CA SER A 105 -6.99 7.56 -6.33
C SER A 105 -7.65 7.90 -4.98
N ILE A 106 -8.91 7.51 -4.82
CA ILE A 106 -9.72 7.83 -3.63
C ILE A 106 -10.00 6.59 -2.76
N CYS A 107 -9.09 5.64 -2.78
CA CYS A 107 -9.17 4.41 -2.01
C CYS A 107 -7.78 4.02 -1.49
N PHE A 108 -7.74 3.14 -0.51
CA PHE A 108 -6.49 2.47 -0.17
C PHE A 108 -5.99 1.69 -1.37
N GLY A 109 -4.68 1.74 -1.61
CA GLY A 109 -4.03 0.84 -2.56
C GLY A 109 -4.10 -0.61 -2.05
N ASP A 110 -4.09 -1.54 -2.97
CA ASP A 110 -4.04 -2.98 -2.74
C ASP A 110 -2.85 -3.55 -3.54
N PRO A 111 -1.74 -3.98 -2.86
CA PRO A 111 -1.66 -4.44 -1.46
C PRO A 111 -1.12 -3.43 -0.43
N GLU A 112 -1.09 -2.13 -0.66
CA GLU A 112 -0.56 -1.13 0.28
C GLU A 112 -1.32 -1.13 1.62
N ALA A 113 -2.66 -1.28 1.59
CA ALA A 113 -3.48 -1.38 2.80
C ALA A 113 -3.04 -2.54 3.71
N GLN A 114 -2.59 -3.64 3.13
CA GLN A 114 -2.18 -4.84 3.85
C GLN A 114 -0.85 -4.68 4.61
N VAL A 115 -0.11 -3.62 4.37
CA VAL A 115 1.07 -3.25 5.18
C VAL A 115 0.80 -2.06 6.08
N LEU A 116 0.07 -1.04 5.61
CA LEU A 116 -0.23 0.16 6.38
C LEU A 116 -1.13 -0.10 7.59
N ILE A 117 -2.26 -0.80 7.38
CA ILE A 117 -3.25 -1.01 8.44
C ILE A 117 -2.69 -1.83 9.60
N PRO A 118 -1.93 -2.91 9.39
CA PRO A 118 -1.27 -3.64 10.47
C PRO A 118 -0.25 -2.84 11.28
N LEU A 119 0.42 -1.87 10.64
CA LEU A 119 1.39 -1.00 11.32
C LEU A 119 0.73 0.17 12.05
N LEU A 120 -0.49 0.53 11.70
CA LEU A 120 -1.20 1.64 12.32
C LEU A 120 -1.70 1.27 13.73
N ARG A 121 -1.24 1.99 14.77
CA ARG A 121 -1.72 1.85 16.16
C ARG A 121 -2.98 2.67 16.42
N THR A 122 -3.08 3.84 15.79
CA THR A 122 -4.29 4.67 15.89
C THR A 122 -5.46 3.92 15.24
N PRO A 123 -6.60 3.72 15.94
CA PRO A 123 -7.71 2.95 15.39
C PRO A 123 -8.25 3.58 14.10
N LEU A 124 -8.17 2.87 12.98
CA LEU A 124 -8.59 3.35 11.66
C LEU A 124 -10.06 3.82 11.67
N ALA A 125 -10.95 3.09 12.34
CA ALA A 125 -12.36 3.48 12.44
C ALA A 125 -12.55 4.86 13.11
N THR A 126 -11.72 5.19 14.12
CA THR A 126 -11.73 6.50 14.76
C THR A 126 -11.26 7.60 13.79
N LEU A 127 -10.22 7.33 13.01
CA LEU A 127 -9.72 8.27 11.99
C LEU A 127 -10.79 8.55 10.93
N LEU A 128 -11.40 7.51 10.39
CA LEU A 128 -12.44 7.64 9.36
C LEU A 128 -13.68 8.35 9.90
N TYR A 129 -14.06 8.09 11.15
CA TYR A 129 -15.16 8.80 11.80
C TYR A 129 -14.85 10.29 11.99
N LYS A 130 -13.65 10.62 12.47
CA LYS A 130 -13.20 12.01 12.62
C LYS A 130 -13.14 12.74 11.27
N ALA A 131 -12.65 12.08 10.23
CA ALA A 131 -12.67 12.63 8.88
C ALA A 131 -14.10 12.93 8.40
N ALA A 132 -15.01 11.96 8.54
CA ALA A 132 -16.40 12.11 8.14
C ALA A 132 -17.18 13.18 8.94
N THR A 133 -16.70 13.55 10.12
CA THR A 133 -17.28 14.58 11.00
C THR A 133 -16.50 15.88 11.03
N ASN A 134 -15.56 16.10 10.11
CA ASN A 134 -14.73 17.31 10.01
C ASN A 134 -13.97 17.65 11.31
N ASN A 135 -13.32 16.65 11.90
CA ASN A 135 -12.71 16.77 13.23
C ASN A 135 -11.34 16.06 13.30
N LEU A 136 -10.45 16.34 12.33
CA LEU A 136 -9.08 15.81 12.29
C LEU A 136 -8.04 16.74 12.93
N ASP A 137 -8.43 17.92 13.42
CA ASP A 137 -7.51 19.00 13.86
C ASP A 137 -6.42 18.55 14.84
N ASP A 138 -6.76 17.67 15.80
CA ASP A 138 -5.87 17.25 16.88
C ASP A 138 -5.44 15.79 16.76
N VAL A 139 -5.41 15.23 15.55
CA VAL A 139 -5.06 13.83 15.36
C VAL A 139 -3.60 13.68 14.99
N ALA A 140 -2.83 13.02 15.86
CA ALA A 140 -1.50 12.51 15.55
C ALA A 140 -1.57 11.00 15.34
N LEU A 141 -1.07 10.52 14.18
CA LEU A 141 -1.00 9.08 13.91
C LEU A 141 0.07 8.44 14.80
N GLN A 142 -0.27 7.33 15.40
CA GLN A 142 0.66 6.47 16.10
C GLN A 142 0.89 5.21 15.27
N TRP A 143 2.14 4.87 15.10
CA TRP A 143 2.59 3.71 14.33
C TRP A 143 3.31 2.71 15.21
N ARG A 144 3.37 1.49 14.77
CA ARG A 144 4.30 0.49 15.27
C ARG A 144 5.70 0.84 14.76
N GLU A 145 6.72 0.49 15.54
CA GLU A 145 8.12 0.68 15.13
C GLU A 145 8.60 -0.43 14.19
N GLU A 146 7.79 -1.48 14.04
CA GLU A 146 8.08 -2.63 13.20
C GLU A 146 7.88 -2.33 11.72
N SER A 147 8.43 -3.20 10.88
CA SER A 147 8.26 -3.25 9.44
C SER A 147 7.19 -4.26 9.04
N ALA A 148 6.56 -4.06 7.88
CA ALA A 148 5.61 -4.99 7.29
C ALA A 148 5.93 -5.28 5.82
N VAL A 149 5.84 -6.55 5.44
CA VAL A 149 5.99 -7.04 4.06
C VAL A 149 4.78 -7.90 3.70
N SER A 150 4.06 -7.53 2.65
CA SER A 150 2.92 -8.29 2.13
C SER A 150 3.28 -8.95 0.80
N VAL A 151 3.01 -10.24 0.67
CA VAL A 151 3.24 -11.03 -0.53
C VAL A 151 1.92 -11.58 -1.03
N LEU A 152 1.60 -11.36 -2.30
CA LEU A 152 0.37 -11.85 -2.93
C LEU A 152 0.55 -13.27 -3.46
N LEU A 153 -0.41 -14.15 -3.14
CA LEU A 153 -0.60 -15.45 -3.78
C LEU A 153 -1.58 -15.30 -4.92
N ALA A 154 -1.11 -15.48 -6.14
CA ALA A 154 -1.91 -15.40 -7.36
C ALA A 154 -2.33 -16.79 -7.84
N ALA A 155 -3.52 -16.88 -8.44
CA ALA A 155 -3.99 -18.07 -9.14
C ALA A 155 -3.20 -18.29 -10.43
N GLY A 156 -3.09 -19.53 -10.88
CA GLY A 156 -2.48 -19.84 -12.18
C GLY A 156 -3.16 -19.08 -13.31
N GLY A 157 -2.33 -18.54 -14.21
CA GLY A 157 -2.79 -17.76 -15.36
C GLY A 157 -3.07 -16.27 -15.08
N TYR A 158 -2.90 -15.78 -13.84
CA TYR A 158 -3.00 -14.36 -13.53
C TYR A 158 -1.84 -13.59 -14.22
N PRO A 159 -2.06 -12.35 -14.76
CA PRO A 159 -3.31 -11.59 -14.72
C PRO A 159 -4.31 -11.91 -15.86
N GLU A 160 -3.89 -12.52 -16.97
CA GLU A 160 -4.69 -12.60 -18.20
C GLU A 160 -5.87 -13.58 -18.10
N SER A 161 -5.64 -14.77 -17.51
CA SER A 161 -6.62 -15.87 -17.51
C SER A 161 -6.59 -16.66 -16.20
N ALA A 162 -6.93 -15.99 -15.09
CA ALA A 162 -6.87 -16.60 -13.78
C ALA A 162 -7.76 -17.83 -13.64
N GLN A 163 -7.18 -18.95 -13.18
CA GLN A 163 -7.90 -20.19 -12.89
C GLN A 163 -8.59 -20.09 -11.52
N THR A 164 -9.91 -20.25 -11.48
CA THR A 164 -10.72 -20.18 -10.28
C THR A 164 -11.33 -21.50 -9.89
N GLY A 165 -11.88 -21.62 -8.66
CA GLY A 165 -12.54 -22.84 -8.16
C GLY A 165 -11.61 -23.85 -7.50
N SER A 166 -10.29 -23.62 -7.48
CA SER A 166 -9.34 -24.51 -6.80
C SER A 166 -9.42 -24.38 -5.28
N VAL A 167 -9.39 -25.50 -4.58
CA VAL A 167 -9.44 -25.56 -3.11
C VAL A 167 -8.16 -25.00 -2.52
N ILE A 168 -8.29 -24.15 -1.51
CA ILE A 168 -7.20 -23.54 -0.76
C ILE A 168 -7.06 -24.29 0.56
N LEU A 169 -5.88 -24.84 0.82
CA LEU A 169 -5.58 -25.60 2.02
C LEU A 169 -4.39 -25.00 2.77
N ASN A 170 -4.26 -25.40 4.04
CA ASN A 170 -3.09 -25.10 4.87
C ASN A 170 -2.81 -23.59 5.02
N ILE A 171 -3.85 -22.76 5.14
CA ILE A 171 -3.66 -21.36 5.50
C ILE A 171 -3.10 -21.30 6.91
N PRO A 172 -1.86 -20.84 7.11
CA PRO A 172 -1.22 -20.89 8.42
C PRO A 172 -1.76 -19.83 9.37
N THR A 173 -1.77 -20.15 10.66
CA THR A 173 -1.88 -19.17 11.73
C THR A 173 -0.50 -19.07 12.38
N VAL A 174 0.32 -18.14 11.90
CA VAL A 174 1.67 -17.89 12.40
C VAL A 174 1.68 -16.57 13.15
N LYS A 175 2.40 -16.52 14.29
CA LYS A 175 2.57 -15.29 15.06
C LYS A 175 3.18 -14.19 14.19
N GLU A 176 2.73 -12.95 14.35
CA GLU A 176 3.16 -11.77 13.58
C GLU A 176 3.00 -11.94 12.06
N THR A 177 1.99 -12.72 11.65
CA THR A 177 1.54 -12.77 10.26
C THR A 177 0.03 -12.62 10.17
N ILE A 178 -0.43 -11.99 9.08
CA ILE A 178 -1.85 -11.79 8.79
C ILE A 178 -2.10 -12.30 7.37
N THR A 179 -3.15 -13.11 7.19
CA THR A 179 -3.60 -13.52 5.86
C THR A 179 -4.88 -12.77 5.51
N PHE A 180 -4.81 -11.99 4.44
CA PHE A 180 -5.96 -11.26 3.89
C PHE A 180 -6.57 -12.04 2.73
N HIS A 181 -7.89 -12.10 2.70
CA HIS A 181 -8.65 -12.73 1.64
C HIS A 181 -9.03 -11.69 0.57
N SER A 182 -8.71 -11.98 -0.69
CA SER A 182 -9.12 -11.19 -1.85
C SER A 182 -10.06 -12.01 -2.74
N GLY A 183 -9.52 -12.74 -3.71
CA GLY A 183 -10.29 -13.59 -4.60
C GLY A 183 -10.57 -14.96 -4.00
N THR A 184 -11.34 -15.03 -2.92
CA THR A 184 -11.72 -16.30 -2.25
C THR A 184 -13.22 -16.35 -1.99
N THR A 185 -13.80 -17.54 -2.02
CA THR A 185 -15.20 -17.78 -1.67
C THR A 185 -15.37 -19.14 -0.97
N ARG A 186 -16.47 -19.32 -0.27
CA ARG A 186 -16.81 -20.62 0.33
C ARG A 186 -17.65 -21.44 -0.64
N SER A 187 -17.31 -22.73 -0.78
CA SER A 187 -18.07 -23.71 -1.54
C SER A 187 -18.34 -24.97 -0.68
N THR A 188 -19.03 -25.96 -1.23
CA THR A 188 -19.22 -27.26 -0.60
C THR A 188 -17.90 -28.01 -0.39
N ALA A 189 -16.86 -27.69 -1.17
CA ALA A 189 -15.52 -28.27 -1.06
C ALA A 189 -14.63 -27.52 -0.05
N GLY A 190 -15.14 -26.48 0.59
CA GLY A 190 -14.38 -25.60 1.51
C GLY A 190 -14.07 -24.23 0.92
N LEU A 191 -12.95 -23.64 1.32
CA LEU A 191 -12.49 -22.36 0.77
C LEU A 191 -11.87 -22.59 -0.62
N VAL A 192 -12.28 -21.79 -1.61
CA VAL A 192 -11.78 -21.91 -2.99
C VAL A 192 -11.38 -20.54 -3.55
N SER A 193 -10.51 -20.56 -4.57
CA SER A 193 -10.17 -19.36 -5.33
C SER A 193 -11.37 -18.87 -6.15
N SER A 194 -11.63 -17.56 -6.19
CA SER A 194 -12.70 -16.92 -6.95
C SER A 194 -12.21 -15.72 -7.78
N GLY A 195 -10.91 -15.47 -7.80
CA GLY A 195 -10.27 -14.40 -8.56
C GLY A 195 -8.78 -14.66 -8.77
N GLY A 196 -8.11 -13.80 -9.52
CA GLY A 196 -6.68 -13.94 -9.84
C GLY A 196 -5.77 -13.64 -8.66
N ARG A 197 -6.03 -12.57 -7.92
CA ARG A 197 -5.37 -12.23 -6.66
C ARG A 197 -6.15 -12.93 -5.55
N VAL A 198 -5.56 -13.98 -4.96
CA VAL A 198 -6.31 -14.90 -4.10
C VAL A 198 -6.17 -14.55 -2.63
N LEU A 199 -4.94 -14.49 -2.14
CA LEU A 199 -4.60 -14.18 -0.75
C LEU A 199 -3.41 -13.24 -0.71
N SER A 200 -3.34 -12.37 0.29
CA SER A 200 -2.12 -11.65 0.64
C SER A 200 -1.66 -12.07 2.02
N VAL A 201 -0.39 -12.41 2.16
CA VAL A 201 0.22 -12.78 3.43
C VAL A 201 1.18 -11.67 3.85
N THR A 202 0.86 -11.02 4.95
CA THR A 202 1.69 -9.95 5.53
C THR A 202 2.43 -10.49 6.74
N GLY A 203 3.76 -10.38 6.71
CA GLY A 203 4.63 -10.57 7.86
C GLY A 203 4.95 -9.23 8.49
N ILE A 204 5.03 -9.20 9.83
CA ILE A 204 5.44 -8.04 10.63
C ILE A 204 6.71 -8.44 11.37
N GLY A 205 7.74 -7.60 11.40
CA GLY A 205 9.03 -7.87 12.01
C GLY A 205 9.72 -6.62 12.52
N GLU A 206 10.76 -6.78 13.32
CA GLU A 206 11.56 -5.66 13.84
C GLU A 206 12.23 -4.88 12.71
N ASP A 207 12.54 -5.58 11.61
CA ASP A 207 13.08 -5.02 10.37
C ASP A 207 12.41 -5.65 9.13
N LEU A 208 12.71 -5.13 7.94
CA LEU A 208 12.19 -5.66 6.68
C LEU A 208 12.64 -7.09 6.41
N THR A 209 13.82 -7.49 6.90
CA THR A 209 14.29 -8.87 6.73
C THR A 209 13.41 -9.84 7.50
N GLU A 210 13.15 -9.57 8.76
CA GLU A 210 12.30 -10.42 9.59
C GLU A 210 10.85 -10.43 9.10
N ALA A 211 10.31 -9.26 8.75
CA ALA A 211 8.97 -9.14 8.18
C ALA A 211 8.83 -9.99 6.90
N ARG A 212 9.82 -9.88 6.00
CA ARG A 212 9.89 -10.65 4.77
C ARG A 212 9.98 -12.15 5.03
N ASP A 213 10.88 -12.58 5.89
CA ASP A 213 11.05 -13.99 6.23
C ASP A 213 9.77 -14.61 6.82
N ARG A 214 9.05 -13.88 7.66
CA ARG A 214 7.75 -14.30 8.19
C ARG A 214 6.70 -14.44 7.10
N ALA A 215 6.57 -13.46 6.20
CA ALA A 215 5.63 -13.49 5.08
C ALA A 215 5.89 -14.70 4.17
N TYR A 216 7.15 -14.91 3.76
CA TYR A 216 7.52 -16.02 2.86
C TYR A 216 7.40 -17.39 3.52
N ARG A 217 7.74 -17.52 4.80
CA ARG A 217 7.54 -18.75 5.55
C ARG A 217 6.06 -19.13 5.67
N ALA A 218 5.21 -18.14 5.83
CA ALA A 218 3.77 -18.38 5.94
C ALA A 218 3.15 -18.70 4.57
N ILE A 219 3.44 -17.92 3.53
CA ILE A 219 2.85 -18.12 2.20
C ILE A 219 3.27 -19.48 1.59
N SER A 220 4.49 -19.95 1.86
CA SER A 220 4.97 -21.25 1.38
C SER A 220 4.22 -22.46 1.94
N GLN A 221 3.46 -22.31 3.02
CA GLN A 221 2.64 -23.38 3.59
C GLN A 221 1.29 -23.51 2.90
N ILE A 222 0.83 -22.46 2.22
CA ILE A 222 -0.48 -22.45 1.56
C ILE A 222 -0.45 -23.37 0.35
N THR A 223 -1.43 -24.23 0.25
CA THR A 223 -1.59 -25.12 -0.90
C THR A 223 -2.74 -24.65 -1.77
N LEU A 224 -2.43 -24.19 -2.98
CA LEU A 224 -3.38 -23.84 -4.02
C LEU A 224 -2.80 -24.30 -5.37
N PRO A 225 -3.42 -25.27 -6.05
CA PRO A 225 -2.90 -25.80 -7.31
C PRO A 225 -2.68 -24.72 -8.37
N GLY A 226 -1.50 -24.72 -8.99
CA GLY A 226 -1.13 -23.77 -10.04
C GLY A 226 -0.85 -22.35 -9.58
N SER A 227 -0.96 -22.04 -8.27
CA SER A 227 -0.67 -20.71 -7.75
C SER A 227 0.82 -20.36 -7.79
N PHE A 228 1.09 -19.07 -7.76
CA PHE A 228 2.45 -18.54 -7.70
C PHE A 228 2.49 -17.24 -6.90
N TYR A 229 3.68 -16.83 -6.51
CA TYR A 229 3.97 -15.54 -5.87
C TYR A 229 5.38 -15.08 -6.27
N ARG A 230 5.63 -13.77 -6.21
CA ARG A 230 6.96 -13.22 -6.43
C ARG A 230 7.87 -13.52 -5.25
N THR A 231 9.16 -13.76 -5.52
CA THR A 231 10.16 -14.08 -4.49
C THR A 231 11.06 -12.90 -4.13
N ASP A 232 10.91 -11.77 -4.83
CA ASP A 232 11.76 -10.58 -4.71
C ASP A 232 11.12 -9.41 -3.95
N ILE A 233 9.89 -9.58 -3.41
CA ILE A 233 9.21 -8.52 -2.64
C ILE A 233 10.08 -8.10 -1.45
N ALA A 234 10.36 -6.80 -1.34
CA ALA A 234 11.22 -6.18 -0.34
C ALA A 234 12.68 -6.70 -0.27
N LEU A 235 13.15 -7.48 -1.26
CA LEU A 235 14.49 -8.10 -1.20
C LEU A 235 15.60 -7.04 -1.14
N ASN A 236 15.60 -6.10 -2.07
CA ASN A 236 16.63 -5.06 -2.13
C ASN A 236 16.56 -4.11 -0.92
N ALA A 237 15.35 -3.77 -0.50
CA ALA A 237 15.14 -2.90 0.66
C ALA A 237 15.62 -3.54 1.97
N SER A 238 15.36 -4.84 2.16
CA SER A 238 15.84 -5.57 3.35
C SER A 238 17.36 -5.75 3.40
N VAL A 239 18.03 -5.71 2.25
CA VAL A 239 19.51 -5.71 2.19
C VAL A 239 20.05 -4.32 2.48
N ALA A 240 19.45 -3.26 1.91
CA ALA A 240 19.85 -1.88 2.12
C ALA A 240 19.69 -1.44 3.59
N GLU A 241 18.62 -1.85 4.27
CA GLU A 241 18.36 -1.57 5.69
C GLU A 241 19.48 -2.10 6.62
N LYS A 242 20.14 -3.21 6.26
CA LYS A 242 21.25 -3.78 7.04
C LYS A 242 22.59 -3.12 6.80
N GLY A 243 22.71 -2.36 5.73
CA GLY A 243 23.94 -1.66 5.35
C GLY A 243 24.10 -0.25 5.93
N ASN A 244 23.05 0.25 6.55
CA ASN A 244 22.99 1.53 7.25
C ASN A 244 23.07 1.29 8.76
#